data_0f54efce96833dec9500ee9fc0cd7f0c
#
_entry.id   0f54efce96833dec9500ee9fc0cd7f0c
#
_cell.length_a   1.000
_cell.length_b   1.000
_cell.length_c   1.000
_cell.angle_alpha   90.00
_cell.angle_beta   90.00
_cell.angle_gamma   90.00
#
_symmetry.space_group_name_H-M   'P 1'
#
loop_
_entity.id
_entity.type
_entity.pdbx_description
1 polymer ?
#
loop_
_entity_poly.entity_id
_entity_poly.type
_entity_poly.pdbx_seq_one_letter_code
_entity_poly.pdbx_strand_id
1 'polypeptide(L)'
;MARKTQKGKETGTFAKIIIGASWTSVLLLWACSASVMVNPTHFRLLSILGLAFPFLLGGTLFMAFLSLIFTPRQLWITLLGLLVCIVPIRTYCPFNLSSPAPKGSLKVISYNTAGWGGATNDTINGITGNRIAHYLANENPDIVCVQEGFAREEHYQNYIYPIFREQRYHQEDTFNDSKLVLFSKYPIVRSKRICQIGNNGTMAYWLKLSDKDTLLVINNHLRSMGLTQDDRDEFHNSVRETGEKIHKKAVRTIISKISRASIRRAAMVDTITAFIAQQKGQSMIVCGDFNDSPISNTYYRMSKGLRDAYVRTGNGLGRSFNRDAIIVRIDYLFCSDDWRPFSAYIDNRVTYSDHYPIIGYFKRER
;
A
#
# COMPACT_ATOMS: atom_id res chain seq x y z
N MET A 1 65.58 9.01 23.85
CA MET A 1 64.10 8.87 23.81
C MET A 1 63.56 9.59 22.59
N ALA A 2 63.31 8.89 21.49
CA ALA A 2 62.79 9.47 20.25
C ALA A 2 61.24 9.43 20.24
N ARG A 3 60.61 10.59 20.33
CA ARG A 3 59.19 10.77 20.16
C ARG A 3 58.81 10.44 18.70
N LYS A 4 58.23 9.25 18.48
CA LYS A 4 57.55 8.94 17.23
C LYS A 4 56.30 9.83 17.12
N THR A 5 56.39 10.92 16.35
CA THR A 5 55.26 11.69 15.88
C THR A 5 54.44 10.75 14.97
N GLN A 6 53.26 10.30 15.45
CA GLN A 6 52.26 9.67 14.60
C GLN A 6 51.77 10.73 13.59
N LYS A 7 52.32 10.70 12.38
CA LYS A 7 51.72 11.38 11.21
C LYS A 7 50.31 10.78 11.04
N GLY A 8 49.26 11.57 11.35
CA GLY A 8 47.89 11.25 10.96
C GLY A 8 47.88 10.99 9.46
N LYS A 9 47.50 9.78 9.05
CA LYS A 9 47.31 9.47 7.62
C LYS A 9 46.24 10.44 7.11
N GLU A 10 46.64 11.41 6.28
CA GLU A 10 45.68 12.22 5.53
C GLU A 10 44.77 11.29 4.74
N THR A 11 43.48 11.40 4.94
CA THR A 11 42.49 10.65 4.17
C THR A 11 42.61 11.09 2.72
N GLY A 12 42.92 10.15 1.82
CA GLY A 12 43.08 10.42 0.38
C GLY A 12 41.81 11.04 -0.19
N THR A 13 41.90 11.80 -1.27
CA THR A 13 40.77 12.50 -1.94
C THR A 13 39.59 11.57 -2.21
N PHE A 14 39.86 10.34 -2.63
CA PHE A 14 38.82 9.31 -2.88
C PHE A 14 38.04 8.96 -1.61
N ALA A 15 38.73 8.77 -0.48
CA ALA A 15 38.05 8.52 0.80
C ALA A 15 37.18 9.72 1.24
N LYS A 16 37.62 10.95 1.03
CA LYS A 16 36.80 12.14 1.32
C LYS A 16 35.54 12.19 0.46
N ILE A 17 35.62 11.78 -0.82
CA ILE A 17 34.44 11.69 -1.71
C ILE A 17 33.45 10.66 -1.18
N ILE A 18 33.90 9.46 -0.81
CA ILE A 18 33.03 8.41 -0.23
C ILE A 18 32.34 8.91 1.04
N ILE A 19 33.06 9.55 1.94
CA ILE A 19 32.50 10.10 3.18
C ILE A 19 31.45 11.16 2.88
N GLY A 20 31.75 12.10 1.98
CA GLY A 20 30.79 13.15 1.56
C GLY A 20 29.54 12.55 0.92
N ALA A 21 29.69 11.58 0.01
CA ALA A 21 28.57 10.88 -0.63
C ALA A 21 27.74 10.08 0.39
N SER A 22 28.38 9.46 1.40
CA SER A 22 27.69 8.76 2.50
C SER A 22 26.82 9.70 3.31
N TRP A 23 27.34 10.88 3.70
CA TRP A 23 26.53 11.90 4.39
C TRP A 23 25.36 12.38 3.53
N THR A 24 25.62 12.66 2.25
CA THR A 24 24.58 13.11 1.31
C THR A 24 23.47 12.07 1.18
N SER A 25 23.83 10.78 1.00
CA SER A 25 22.83 9.70 0.88
C SER A 25 21.97 9.55 2.14
N VAL A 26 22.59 9.65 3.33
CA VAL A 26 21.89 9.58 4.61
C VAL A 26 20.95 10.77 4.80
N LEU A 27 21.40 11.99 4.54
CA LEU A 27 20.56 13.19 4.65
C LEU A 27 19.36 13.15 3.70
N LEU A 28 19.57 12.70 2.46
CA LEU A 28 18.48 12.53 1.49
C LEU A 28 17.49 11.43 1.95
N LEU A 29 17.98 10.30 2.47
CA LEU A 29 17.13 9.24 3.02
C LEU A 29 16.30 9.74 4.20
N TRP A 30 16.88 10.53 5.10
CA TRP A 30 16.16 11.12 6.23
C TRP A 30 15.10 12.12 5.78
N ALA A 31 15.44 13.02 4.85
CA ALA A 31 14.49 13.98 4.29
C ALA A 31 13.32 13.27 3.60
N CYS A 32 13.62 12.20 2.83
CA CYS A 32 12.61 11.36 2.21
C CYS A 32 11.72 10.67 3.26
N SER A 33 12.30 10.07 4.28
CA SER A 33 11.57 9.44 5.38
C SER A 33 10.69 10.43 6.15
N ALA A 34 11.15 11.65 6.39
CA ALA A 34 10.40 12.70 7.06
C ALA A 34 9.28 13.29 6.19
N SER A 35 9.36 13.15 4.85
CA SER A 35 8.37 13.71 3.93
C SER A 35 6.95 13.18 4.13
N VAL A 36 6.79 12.01 4.76
CA VAL A 36 5.48 11.44 5.12
C VAL A 36 4.66 12.35 6.05
N MET A 37 5.34 13.19 6.85
CA MET A 37 4.70 14.14 7.76
C MET A 37 4.22 15.41 7.04
N VAL A 38 4.66 15.61 5.80
CA VAL A 38 4.34 16.82 5.03
C VAL A 38 2.95 16.73 4.43
N ASN A 39 2.09 17.68 4.77
CA ASN A 39 0.75 17.73 4.18
C ASN A 39 0.86 18.19 2.70
N PRO A 40 0.31 17.40 1.75
CA PRO A 40 0.34 17.73 0.31
C PRO A 40 -0.31 19.05 -0.05
N THR A 41 -1.25 19.53 0.76
CA THR A 41 -1.94 20.82 0.52
C THR A 41 -1.02 22.01 0.74
N HIS A 42 -0.02 21.90 1.61
CA HIS A 42 0.93 22.97 1.92
C HIS A 42 2.22 22.86 1.07
N PHE A 43 2.77 21.66 0.95
CA PHE A 43 4.05 21.43 0.26
C PHE A 43 3.95 20.28 -0.74
N ARG A 44 3.34 20.59 -1.88
CA ARG A 44 2.96 19.64 -2.92
C ARG A 44 4.10 18.74 -3.43
N LEU A 45 5.29 19.32 -3.66
CA LEU A 45 6.43 18.55 -4.19
C LEU A 45 7.12 17.71 -3.12
N LEU A 46 7.22 18.23 -1.88
CA LEU A 46 7.82 17.48 -0.79
C LEU A 46 7.00 16.26 -0.41
N SER A 47 5.67 16.32 -0.54
CA SER A 47 4.80 15.20 -0.20
C SER A 47 4.97 13.95 -1.09
N ILE A 48 5.53 14.10 -2.29
CA ILE A 48 5.78 12.99 -3.22
C ILE A 48 7.22 12.47 -3.15
N LEU A 49 8.07 13.07 -2.31
CA LEU A 49 9.47 12.67 -2.15
C LEU A 49 9.59 11.21 -1.69
N GLY A 50 8.60 10.69 -0.95
CA GLY A 50 8.53 9.30 -0.52
C GLY A 50 8.59 8.27 -1.65
N LEU A 51 8.25 8.65 -2.89
CA LEU A 51 8.40 7.79 -4.07
C LEU A 51 9.86 7.49 -4.41
N ALA A 52 10.79 8.37 -3.98
CA ALA A 52 12.23 8.16 -4.17
C ALA A 52 12.85 7.22 -3.10
N PHE A 53 12.08 6.83 -2.07
CA PHE A 53 12.59 6.05 -0.94
C PHE A 53 13.36 4.77 -1.34
N PRO A 54 12.85 3.89 -2.23
CA PRO A 54 13.57 2.67 -2.58
C PRO A 54 14.93 2.95 -3.24
N PHE A 55 15.02 3.98 -4.06
CA PHE A 55 16.26 4.38 -4.72
C PHE A 55 17.27 4.96 -3.73
N LEU A 56 16.80 5.81 -2.80
CA LEU A 56 17.64 6.39 -1.75
C LEU A 56 18.10 5.35 -0.73
N LEU A 57 17.24 4.40 -0.39
CA LEU A 57 17.61 3.26 0.45
C LEU A 57 18.68 2.41 -0.23
N GLY A 58 18.47 2.04 -1.50
CA GLY A 58 19.47 1.29 -2.29
C GLY A 58 20.79 2.04 -2.41
N GLY A 59 20.75 3.34 -2.68
CA GLY A 59 21.94 4.21 -2.71
C GLY A 59 22.67 4.26 -1.35
N THR A 60 21.95 4.36 -0.25
CA THR A 60 22.56 4.36 1.10
C THR A 60 23.17 3.01 1.45
N LEU A 61 22.53 1.89 1.07
CA LEU A 61 23.10 0.54 1.23
C LEU A 61 24.36 0.36 0.38
N PHE A 62 24.35 0.89 -0.84
CA PHE A 62 25.54 0.87 -1.70
C PHE A 62 26.68 1.71 -1.11
N MET A 63 26.37 2.89 -0.55
CA MET A 63 27.38 3.70 0.16
C MET A 63 27.89 3.02 1.42
N ALA A 64 27.06 2.25 2.14
CA ALA A 64 27.51 1.43 3.25
C ALA A 64 28.50 0.34 2.80
N PHE A 65 28.21 -0.32 1.68
CA PHE A 65 29.12 -1.30 1.08
C PHE A 65 30.45 -0.68 0.66
N LEU A 66 30.46 0.47 -0.04
CA LEU A 66 31.69 1.17 -0.38
C LEU A 66 32.46 1.64 0.86
N SER A 67 31.76 2.12 1.89
CA SER A 67 32.39 2.54 3.15
C SER A 67 33.04 1.37 3.88
N LEU A 68 32.45 0.19 3.83
CA LEU A 68 33.03 -1.03 4.43
C LEU A 68 34.39 -1.37 3.80
N ILE A 69 34.53 -1.17 2.48
CA ILE A 69 35.76 -1.50 1.74
C ILE A 69 36.82 -0.39 1.89
N PHE A 70 36.44 0.85 1.65
CA PHE A 70 37.40 1.96 1.45
C PHE A 70 37.54 2.88 2.67
N THR A 71 36.51 2.98 3.52
CA THR A 71 36.48 3.87 4.69
C THR A 71 35.84 3.21 5.91
N PRO A 72 36.36 2.03 6.37
CA PRO A 72 35.66 1.22 7.38
C PRO A 72 35.45 1.96 8.73
N ARG A 73 36.31 2.92 9.04
CA ARG A 73 36.16 3.75 10.26
C ARG A 73 34.95 4.69 10.21
N GLN A 74 34.47 5.03 9.01
CA GLN A 74 33.33 5.93 8.76
C GLN A 74 32.04 5.17 8.39
N LEU A 75 32.05 3.84 8.39
CA LEU A 75 30.88 3.00 8.14
C LEU A 75 29.71 3.33 9.07
N TRP A 76 30.01 3.79 10.28
CA TRP A 76 28.99 4.19 11.24
C TRP A 76 28.03 5.28 10.72
N ILE A 77 28.45 6.13 9.76
CA ILE A 77 27.62 7.19 9.17
C ILE A 77 26.39 6.56 8.49
N THR A 78 26.62 5.61 7.61
CA THR A 78 25.54 4.94 6.87
C THR A 78 24.74 4.00 7.78
N LEU A 79 25.39 3.31 8.73
CA LEU A 79 24.71 2.45 9.70
C LEU A 79 23.78 3.27 10.62
N LEU A 80 24.23 4.42 11.10
CA LEU A 80 23.39 5.34 11.87
C LEU A 80 22.22 5.87 11.03
N GLY A 81 22.51 6.22 9.76
CA GLY A 81 21.48 6.64 8.81
C GLY A 81 20.38 5.60 8.62
N LEU A 82 20.76 4.35 8.43
CA LEU A 82 19.82 3.22 8.32
C LEU A 82 19.09 2.94 9.63
N LEU A 83 19.77 3.02 10.77
CA LEU A 83 19.16 2.81 12.09
C LEU A 83 18.06 3.85 12.38
N VAL A 84 18.29 5.12 12.09
CA VAL A 84 17.29 6.19 12.25
C VAL A 84 16.08 5.95 11.33
N CYS A 85 16.30 5.35 10.14
CA CYS A 85 15.24 5.02 9.19
C CYS A 85 14.66 3.61 9.39
N ILE A 86 14.92 2.92 10.50
CA ILE A 86 14.49 1.51 10.68
C ILE A 86 12.97 1.34 10.58
N VAL A 87 12.19 2.32 11.06
CA VAL A 87 10.72 2.27 10.98
C VAL A 87 10.26 2.43 9.53
N PRO A 88 10.65 3.48 8.77
CA PRO A 88 10.37 3.56 7.33
C PRO A 88 10.83 2.34 6.54
N ILE A 89 12.05 1.83 6.79
CA ILE A 89 12.59 0.63 6.13
C ILE A 89 11.68 -0.57 6.40
N ARG A 90 11.32 -0.80 7.66
CA ARG A 90 10.44 -1.90 8.05
C ARG A 90 9.02 -1.74 7.49
N THR A 91 8.52 -0.52 7.38
CA THR A 91 7.23 -0.23 6.76
C THR A 91 7.24 -0.54 5.27
N TYR A 92 8.35 -0.22 4.58
CA TYR A 92 8.50 -0.45 3.15
C TYR A 92 8.78 -1.93 2.81
N CYS A 93 9.68 -2.56 3.54
CA CYS A 93 10.11 -3.94 3.34
C CYS A 93 10.17 -4.68 4.69
N PRO A 94 9.02 -5.13 5.22
CA PRO A 94 8.99 -5.85 6.48
C PRO A 94 9.68 -7.21 6.37
N PHE A 95 10.23 -7.65 7.50
CA PHE A 95 10.75 -8.99 7.72
C PHE A 95 10.17 -9.52 9.04
N ASN A 96 9.43 -10.61 8.95
CA ASN A 96 8.78 -11.25 10.09
C ASN A 96 9.00 -12.76 10.07
N LEU A 97 9.09 -13.35 11.26
CA LEU A 97 9.05 -14.81 11.38
C LEU A 97 7.63 -15.30 11.09
N SER A 98 7.52 -16.41 10.39
CA SER A 98 6.22 -17.01 10.08
C SER A 98 5.46 -17.35 11.35
N SER A 99 4.22 -16.89 11.44
CA SER A 99 3.32 -17.19 12.54
C SER A 99 1.96 -17.61 11.93
N PRO A 100 1.66 -18.92 11.92
CA PRO A 100 0.41 -19.41 11.33
C PRO A 100 -0.80 -18.82 12.08
N ALA A 101 -1.88 -18.61 11.35
CA ALA A 101 -3.11 -18.08 11.92
C ALA A 101 -3.74 -19.10 12.89
N PRO A 102 -4.10 -18.71 14.12
CA PRO A 102 -4.80 -19.57 15.06
C PRO A 102 -6.18 -19.99 14.53
N LYS A 103 -6.69 -21.14 14.96
CA LYS A 103 -8.04 -21.58 14.64
C LYS A 103 -9.09 -20.53 15.03
N GLY A 104 -10.07 -20.31 14.18
CA GLY A 104 -11.11 -19.30 14.37
C GLY A 104 -10.61 -17.86 14.23
N SER A 105 -9.53 -17.64 13.50
CA SER A 105 -9.14 -16.32 13.02
C SER A 105 -10.07 -15.89 11.88
N LEU A 106 -10.42 -14.62 11.86
CA LEU A 106 -11.20 -13.98 10.80
C LEU A 106 -10.29 -13.80 9.56
N LYS A 107 -10.66 -14.37 8.43
CA LYS A 107 -9.95 -14.21 7.15
C LYS A 107 -10.56 -13.06 6.35
N VAL A 108 -9.77 -12.05 6.04
CA VAL A 108 -10.18 -10.87 5.28
C VAL A 108 -9.35 -10.76 4.01
N ILE A 109 -10.02 -10.51 2.89
CA ILE A 109 -9.39 -10.24 1.60
C ILE A 109 -9.80 -8.83 1.14
N SER A 110 -8.85 -8.04 0.67
CA SER A 110 -9.11 -6.81 -0.06
C SER A 110 -8.50 -6.92 -1.46
N TYR A 111 -9.29 -6.57 -2.48
CA TYR A 111 -8.88 -6.74 -3.87
C TYR A 111 -9.51 -5.70 -4.80
N ASN A 112 -8.67 -4.89 -5.44
CA ASN A 112 -9.09 -4.08 -6.58
C ASN A 112 -9.19 -4.99 -7.81
N THR A 113 -10.42 -5.17 -8.33
CA THR A 113 -10.73 -6.18 -9.35
C THR A 113 -10.69 -5.66 -10.78
N ALA A 114 -10.43 -4.35 -10.99
CA ALA A 114 -10.42 -3.72 -12.30
C ALA A 114 -11.62 -4.14 -13.17
N GLY A 115 -12.84 -3.96 -12.66
CA GLY A 115 -14.07 -4.35 -13.36
C GLY A 115 -14.26 -5.87 -13.44
N TRP A 116 -13.95 -6.61 -12.36
CA TRP A 116 -14.03 -8.06 -12.31
C TRP A 116 -13.19 -8.76 -13.39
N GLY A 117 -11.98 -8.23 -13.63
CA GLY A 117 -11.09 -8.78 -14.66
C GLY A 117 -11.65 -8.66 -16.08
N GLY A 118 -12.34 -7.55 -16.37
CA GLY A 118 -13.05 -7.35 -17.63
C GLY A 118 -14.26 -8.28 -17.80
N ALA A 119 -14.87 -8.70 -16.67
CA ALA A 119 -16.03 -9.61 -16.64
C ALA A 119 -15.78 -10.99 -17.30
N THR A 120 -14.54 -11.50 -17.24
CA THR A 120 -14.19 -12.82 -17.77
C THR A 120 -14.76 -13.94 -16.92
N ASN A 121 -15.42 -14.89 -17.54
CA ASN A 121 -16.05 -16.04 -16.88
C ASN A 121 -15.30 -17.34 -17.18
N ASP A 122 -15.29 -18.25 -16.19
CA ASP A 122 -14.76 -19.61 -16.29
C ASP A 122 -15.80 -20.60 -15.76
N THR A 123 -15.70 -21.86 -16.18
CA THR A 123 -16.51 -22.96 -15.63
C THR A 123 -15.63 -23.82 -14.74
N ILE A 124 -15.89 -23.81 -13.44
CA ILE A 124 -15.16 -24.60 -12.45
C ILE A 124 -16.16 -25.55 -11.74
N ASN A 125 -15.87 -26.85 -11.76
CA ASN A 125 -16.75 -27.88 -11.18
C ASN A 125 -18.20 -27.81 -11.71
N GLY A 126 -18.37 -27.53 -13.01
CA GLY A 126 -19.68 -27.42 -13.65
C GLY A 126 -20.46 -26.11 -13.35
N ILE A 127 -19.87 -25.18 -12.64
CA ILE A 127 -20.46 -23.87 -12.33
C ILE A 127 -19.75 -22.80 -13.14
N THR A 128 -20.49 -22.15 -14.02
CA THR A 128 -19.99 -20.99 -14.77
C THR A 128 -20.12 -19.74 -13.91
N GLY A 129 -19.02 -19.02 -13.75
CA GLY A 129 -18.99 -17.80 -12.96
C GLY A 129 -17.78 -16.93 -13.28
N ASN A 130 -17.76 -15.73 -12.74
CA ASN A 130 -16.63 -14.83 -12.90
C ASN A 130 -15.36 -15.43 -12.30
N ARG A 131 -14.26 -15.38 -13.03
CA ARG A 131 -12.95 -15.94 -12.65
C ARG A 131 -12.44 -15.42 -11.30
N ILE A 132 -12.56 -14.11 -11.05
CA ILE A 132 -12.16 -13.50 -9.78
C ILE A 132 -13.10 -13.95 -8.65
N ALA A 133 -14.41 -14.04 -8.91
CA ALA A 133 -15.37 -14.53 -7.92
C ALA A 133 -15.05 -15.98 -7.51
N HIS A 134 -14.73 -16.87 -8.46
CA HIS A 134 -14.28 -18.24 -8.19
C HIS A 134 -13.02 -18.27 -7.32
N TYR A 135 -12.00 -17.46 -7.66
CA TYR A 135 -10.80 -17.36 -6.85
C TYR A 135 -11.12 -16.94 -5.41
N LEU A 136 -11.86 -15.83 -5.26
CA LEU A 136 -12.20 -15.29 -3.95
C LEU A 136 -13.02 -16.27 -3.09
N ALA A 137 -14.00 -16.95 -3.68
CA ALA A 137 -14.81 -17.93 -2.97
C ALA A 137 -14.00 -19.18 -2.56
N ASN A 138 -13.09 -19.66 -3.43
CA ASN A 138 -12.21 -20.79 -3.14
C ASN A 138 -11.24 -20.50 -1.98
N GLU A 139 -10.83 -19.25 -1.79
CA GLU A 139 -10.05 -18.81 -0.63
C GLU A 139 -10.87 -18.87 0.68
N ASN A 140 -12.18 -19.06 0.60
CA ASN A 140 -13.12 -19.16 1.72
C ASN A 140 -12.93 -18.07 2.79
N PRO A 141 -12.90 -16.79 2.43
CA PRO A 141 -12.76 -15.69 3.38
C PRO A 141 -14.04 -15.51 4.21
N ASP A 142 -13.90 -14.85 5.35
CA ASP A 142 -15.05 -14.39 6.12
C ASP A 142 -15.58 -13.06 5.61
N ILE A 143 -14.67 -12.20 5.11
CA ILE A 143 -14.97 -10.88 4.56
C ILE A 143 -14.14 -10.65 3.29
N VAL A 144 -14.79 -10.13 2.24
CA VAL A 144 -14.15 -9.68 1.00
C VAL A 144 -14.52 -8.22 0.76
N CYS A 145 -13.51 -7.37 0.62
CA CYS A 145 -13.65 -5.96 0.24
C CYS A 145 -13.14 -5.79 -1.20
N VAL A 146 -14.02 -5.44 -2.11
CA VAL A 146 -13.71 -5.26 -3.53
C VAL A 146 -13.66 -3.76 -3.85
N GLN A 147 -12.66 -3.35 -4.61
CA GLN A 147 -12.57 -2.04 -5.24
C GLN A 147 -12.68 -2.23 -6.76
N GLU A 148 -13.13 -1.19 -7.46
CA GLU A 148 -13.43 -1.22 -8.90
C GLU A 148 -14.30 -2.42 -9.30
N GLY A 149 -15.26 -2.76 -8.45
CA GLY A 149 -16.19 -3.87 -8.68
C GLY A 149 -17.27 -3.54 -9.73
N PHE A 150 -16.96 -2.70 -10.74
CA PHE A 150 -17.94 -2.36 -11.75
C PHE A 150 -18.25 -3.56 -12.65
N ALA A 151 -19.54 -3.91 -12.75
CA ALA A 151 -20.11 -4.85 -13.69
C ALA A 151 -21.60 -4.51 -13.91
N ARG A 152 -22.20 -5.03 -15.00
CA ARG A 152 -23.63 -4.93 -15.23
C ARG A 152 -24.39 -5.77 -14.19
N GLU A 153 -25.59 -5.37 -13.82
CA GLU A 153 -26.42 -6.08 -12.85
C GLU A 153 -26.64 -7.55 -13.27
N GLU A 154 -26.90 -7.81 -14.53
CA GLU A 154 -27.02 -9.16 -15.08
C GLU A 154 -25.78 -10.03 -14.80
N HIS A 155 -24.57 -9.43 -14.89
CA HIS A 155 -23.32 -10.13 -14.60
C HIS A 155 -23.20 -10.50 -13.12
N TYR A 156 -23.60 -9.60 -12.23
CA TYR A 156 -23.67 -9.88 -10.80
C TYR A 156 -24.61 -11.04 -10.49
N GLN A 157 -25.83 -11.00 -11.02
CA GLN A 157 -26.86 -12.00 -10.76
C GLN A 157 -26.48 -13.39 -11.31
N ASN A 158 -25.88 -13.45 -12.49
CA ASN A 158 -25.62 -14.70 -13.18
C ASN A 158 -24.25 -15.31 -12.89
N TYR A 159 -23.21 -14.48 -12.61
CA TYR A 159 -21.82 -14.94 -12.61
C TYR A 159 -21.02 -14.58 -11.36
N ILE A 160 -21.52 -13.71 -10.49
CA ILE A 160 -20.80 -13.31 -9.28
C ILE A 160 -21.51 -13.86 -8.03
N TYR A 161 -22.74 -13.44 -7.77
CA TYR A 161 -23.47 -13.86 -6.57
C TYR A 161 -23.62 -15.38 -6.40
N PRO A 162 -23.91 -16.17 -7.45
CA PRO A 162 -24.02 -17.62 -7.31
C PRO A 162 -22.73 -18.32 -6.84
N ILE A 163 -21.57 -17.64 -6.98
CA ILE A 163 -20.27 -18.18 -6.57
C ILE A 163 -20.04 -17.96 -5.07
N PHE A 164 -20.50 -16.84 -4.48
CA PHE A 164 -20.32 -16.49 -3.08
C PHE A 164 -21.34 -17.17 -2.15
N ARG A 165 -21.36 -18.51 -2.10
CA ARG A 165 -22.35 -19.29 -1.32
C ARG A 165 -22.20 -19.13 0.20
N GLU A 166 -20.95 -19.06 0.68
CA GLU A 166 -20.65 -18.91 2.11
C GLU A 166 -20.77 -17.44 2.58
N GLN A 167 -20.43 -16.49 1.70
CA GLN A 167 -20.55 -15.04 1.97
C GLN A 167 -21.95 -14.56 1.60
N ARG A 168 -22.95 -14.95 2.38
CA ARG A 168 -24.39 -14.75 2.09
C ARG A 168 -24.83 -13.29 2.09
N TYR A 169 -24.08 -12.43 2.74
CA TYR A 169 -24.39 -11.01 2.86
C TYR A 169 -23.47 -10.21 1.96
N HIS A 170 -24.04 -9.36 1.13
CA HIS A 170 -23.28 -8.49 0.26
C HIS A 170 -23.94 -7.12 0.17
N GLN A 171 -23.13 -6.11 -0.16
CA GLN A 171 -23.59 -4.77 -0.46
C GLN A 171 -22.70 -4.15 -1.53
N GLU A 172 -23.36 -3.51 -2.50
CA GLU A 172 -22.72 -2.73 -3.57
C GLU A 172 -23.00 -1.24 -3.34
N ASP A 173 -21.96 -0.43 -3.47
CA ASP A 173 -22.05 1.03 -3.37
C ASP A 173 -21.40 1.66 -4.60
N THR A 174 -22.21 2.38 -5.38
CA THR A 174 -21.79 2.98 -6.64
C THR A 174 -21.16 4.35 -6.44
N PHE A 175 -20.03 4.59 -7.10
CA PHE A 175 -19.28 5.83 -7.14
C PHE A 175 -19.04 6.23 -8.61
N ASN A 176 -20.01 6.91 -9.21
CA ASN A 176 -20.07 7.17 -10.66
C ASN A 176 -19.89 5.86 -11.47
N ASP A 177 -18.77 5.71 -12.18
CA ASP A 177 -18.48 4.53 -13.02
C ASP A 177 -17.72 3.42 -12.27
N SER A 178 -17.65 3.47 -10.94
CA SER A 178 -16.99 2.46 -10.12
C SER A 178 -17.89 1.98 -8.99
N LYS A 179 -17.59 0.80 -8.44
CA LYS A 179 -18.27 0.26 -7.26
C LYS A 179 -17.29 -0.20 -6.20
N LEU A 180 -17.64 0.03 -4.94
CA LEU A 180 -17.12 -0.71 -3.80
C LEU A 180 -18.12 -1.80 -3.46
N VAL A 181 -17.62 -3.02 -3.25
CA VAL A 181 -18.48 -4.15 -2.89
C VAL A 181 -17.92 -4.83 -1.64
N LEU A 182 -18.81 -5.22 -0.77
CA LEU A 182 -18.51 -6.06 0.39
C LEU A 182 -19.25 -7.38 0.25
N PHE A 183 -18.56 -8.50 0.46
CA PHE A 183 -19.16 -9.82 0.71
C PHE A 183 -18.75 -10.28 2.10
N SER A 184 -19.69 -10.88 2.84
CA SER A 184 -19.47 -11.27 4.22
C SER A 184 -20.26 -12.53 4.60
N LYS A 185 -19.68 -13.37 5.47
CA LYS A 185 -20.40 -14.43 6.17
C LYS A 185 -21.31 -13.86 7.28
N TYR A 186 -21.08 -12.62 7.69
CA TYR A 186 -21.79 -11.95 8.79
C TYR A 186 -22.80 -10.93 8.27
N PRO A 187 -23.97 -10.77 8.92
CA PRO A 187 -24.96 -9.79 8.53
C PRO A 187 -24.40 -8.36 8.52
N ILE A 188 -24.71 -7.62 7.47
CA ILE A 188 -24.42 -6.19 7.36
C ILE A 188 -25.60 -5.44 7.98
N VAL A 189 -25.42 -4.90 9.20
CA VAL A 189 -26.49 -4.26 9.95
C VAL A 189 -26.61 -2.76 9.66
N ARG A 190 -25.55 -2.16 9.13
CA ARG A 190 -25.49 -0.75 8.76
C ARG A 190 -24.39 -0.50 7.75
N SER A 191 -24.60 0.47 6.87
CA SER A 191 -23.54 1.03 6.01
C SER A 191 -23.59 2.54 5.97
N LYS A 192 -22.46 3.17 5.63
CA LYS A 192 -22.35 4.63 5.49
C LYS A 192 -21.27 4.99 4.50
N ARG A 193 -21.60 5.83 3.52
CA ARG A 193 -20.60 6.48 2.67
C ARG A 193 -19.86 7.54 3.49
N ILE A 194 -18.52 7.43 3.53
CA ILE A 194 -17.68 8.38 4.28
C ILE A 194 -17.30 9.56 3.40
N CYS A 195 -16.78 9.26 2.18
CA CYS A 195 -16.42 10.31 1.21
C CYS A 195 -16.47 9.78 -0.22
N GLN A 196 -16.48 10.71 -1.18
CA GLN A 196 -16.39 10.43 -2.62
C GLN A 196 -15.66 11.56 -3.35
N ILE A 197 -14.75 11.22 -4.27
CA ILE A 197 -14.17 12.13 -5.25
C ILE A 197 -14.12 11.42 -6.61
N GLY A 198 -15.04 11.77 -7.51
CA GLY A 198 -15.21 11.09 -8.80
C GLY A 198 -15.59 9.61 -8.61
N ASN A 199 -14.83 8.71 -9.24
CA ASN A 199 -15.03 7.26 -9.18
C ASN A 199 -14.43 6.62 -7.90
N ASN A 200 -13.76 7.40 -7.07
CA ASN A 200 -13.10 6.94 -5.86
C ASN A 200 -13.91 7.29 -4.62
N GLY A 201 -13.88 6.45 -3.60
CA GLY A 201 -14.62 6.69 -2.39
C GLY A 201 -14.30 5.72 -1.26
N THR A 202 -15.00 5.91 -0.15
CA THR A 202 -14.83 5.08 1.04
C THR A 202 -16.20 4.77 1.64
N MET A 203 -16.40 3.49 1.96
CA MET A 203 -17.58 2.97 2.64
C MET A 203 -17.23 2.39 4.00
N ALA A 204 -18.10 2.58 4.96
CA ALA A 204 -18.10 1.92 6.26
C ALA A 204 -19.26 0.95 6.33
N TYR A 205 -18.98 -0.27 6.81
CA TYR A 205 -19.96 -1.34 7.00
C TYR A 205 -19.86 -1.87 8.44
N TRP A 206 -20.98 -2.00 9.15
CA TRP A 206 -21.04 -2.63 10.46
C TRP A 206 -21.53 -4.06 10.31
N LEU A 207 -20.68 -5.02 10.63
CA LEU A 207 -20.95 -6.46 10.54
C LEU A 207 -21.26 -7.00 11.93
N LYS A 208 -22.36 -7.71 12.07
CA LYS A 208 -22.74 -8.37 13.32
C LYS A 208 -22.02 -9.71 13.44
N LEU A 209 -20.91 -9.75 14.20
CA LEU A 209 -20.16 -11.00 14.44
C LEU A 209 -20.89 -11.92 15.43
N SER A 210 -21.61 -11.34 16.39
CA SER A 210 -22.51 -12.01 17.34
C SER A 210 -23.57 -11.02 17.86
N ASP A 211 -24.45 -11.46 18.74
CA ASP A 211 -25.50 -10.57 19.31
C ASP A 211 -24.93 -9.36 20.06
N LYS A 212 -23.74 -9.50 20.62
CA LYS A 212 -23.07 -8.46 21.42
C LYS A 212 -21.83 -7.88 20.75
N ASP A 213 -21.50 -8.29 19.54
CA ASP A 213 -20.24 -7.96 18.89
C ASP A 213 -20.42 -7.48 17.46
N THR A 214 -19.95 -6.28 17.18
CA THR A 214 -20.01 -5.63 15.87
C THR A 214 -18.63 -5.21 15.42
N LEU A 215 -18.27 -5.58 14.20
CA LEU A 215 -17.04 -5.19 13.53
C LEU A 215 -17.32 -4.09 12.51
N LEU A 216 -16.61 -2.98 12.59
CA LEU A 216 -16.60 -1.94 11.57
C LEU A 216 -15.58 -2.28 10.49
N VAL A 217 -16.01 -2.43 9.25
CA VAL A 217 -15.15 -2.61 8.08
C VAL A 217 -15.19 -1.34 7.25
N ILE A 218 -14.02 -0.76 6.98
CA ILE A 218 -13.88 0.43 6.14
C ILE A 218 -13.16 0.02 4.86
N ASN A 219 -13.90 0.04 3.74
CA ASN A 219 -13.40 -0.28 2.41
C ASN A 219 -13.07 1.00 1.66
N ASN A 220 -11.82 1.15 1.24
CA ASN A 220 -11.28 2.35 0.63
C ASN A 220 -10.88 2.11 -0.83
N HIS A 221 -11.22 3.04 -1.69
CA HIS A 221 -10.60 3.23 -3.00
C HIS A 221 -10.24 4.71 -3.11
N LEU A 222 -9.01 5.06 -2.71
CA LEU A 222 -8.56 6.45 -2.68
C LEU A 222 -8.15 6.93 -4.07
N ARG A 223 -8.09 8.25 -4.24
CA ARG A 223 -7.82 8.88 -5.53
C ARG A 223 -6.53 8.35 -6.17
N SER A 224 -6.64 7.78 -7.36
CA SER A 224 -5.51 7.28 -8.15
C SER A 224 -4.59 8.40 -8.63
N MET A 225 -3.36 8.05 -9.02
CA MET A 225 -2.39 9.00 -9.57
C MET A 225 -2.85 9.60 -10.90
N GLY A 226 -3.83 8.95 -11.57
CA GLY A 226 -4.39 9.40 -12.84
C GLY A 226 -3.38 9.37 -13.99
N LEU A 227 -2.39 8.48 -13.90
CA LEU A 227 -1.46 8.20 -14.99
C LEU A 227 -2.15 7.30 -16.01
N THR A 228 -2.28 7.79 -17.24
CA THR A 228 -2.80 7.01 -18.37
C THR A 228 -1.69 6.14 -18.97
N GLN A 229 -2.07 5.19 -19.83
CA GLN A 229 -1.09 4.41 -20.59
C GLN A 229 -0.22 5.33 -21.45
N ASP A 230 -0.85 6.33 -22.09
CA ASP A 230 -0.13 7.32 -22.92
C ASP A 230 0.94 8.09 -22.11
N ASP A 231 0.65 8.48 -20.85
CA ASP A 231 1.64 9.13 -20.00
C ASP A 231 2.85 8.24 -19.73
N ARG A 232 2.62 6.95 -19.57
CA ARG A 232 3.67 5.96 -19.33
C ARG A 232 4.49 5.71 -20.58
N ASP A 233 3.83 5.57 -21.72
CA ASP A 233 4.48 5.38 -23.01
C ASP A 233 5.28 6.61 -23.41
N GLU A 234 4.76 7.83 -23.20
CA GLU A 234 5.49 9.09 -23.41
C GLU A 234 6.74 9.14 -22.52
N PHE A 235 6.64 8.71 -21.25
CA PHE A 235 7.78 8.64 -20.36
C PHE A 235 8.82 7.61 -20.80
N HIS A 236 8.39 6.39 -21.13
CA HIS A 236 9.29 5.33 -21.61
C HIS A 236 9.99 5.72 -22.91
N ASN A 237 9.27 6.31 -23.85
CA ASN A 237 9.84 6.79 -25.10
C ASN A 237 10.82 7.95 -24.85
N SER A 238 10.49 8.86 -23.94
CA SER A 238 11.36 9.98 -23.57
C SER A 238 12.70 9.54 -22.94
N VAL A 239 12.70 8.40 -22.24
CA VAL A 239 13.93 7.82 -21.66
C VAL A 239 14.81 7.17 -22.75
N ARG A 240 14.19 6.65 -23.84
CA ARG A 240 14.91 6.03 -24.97
C ARG A 240 15.40 7.03 -26.01
N GLU A 241 14.69 8.12 -26.17
CA GLU A 241 15.07 9.18 -27.10
C GLU A 241 15.98 10.20 -26.44
N THR A 242 17.08 10.56 -27.11
CA THR A 242 18.12 11.49 -26.61
C THR A 242 17.69 12.99 -26.59
N GLY A 243 16.38 13.25 -26.57
CA GLY A 243 15.81 14.61 -26.57
C GLY A 243 15.60 15.21 -25.15
N GLU A 244 16.55 15.95 -24.63
CA GLU A 244 16.50 16.57 -23.27
C GLU A 244 15.21 17.35 -22.99
N LYS A 245 14.65 18.07 -23.99
CA LYS A 245 13.42 18.84 -23.85
C LYS A 245 12.17 17.99 -23.71
N ILE A 246 12.10 16.87 -24.44
CA ILE A 246 10.96 15.92 -24.42
C ILE A 246 10.94 15.22 -23.06
N HIS A 247 12.10 14.76 -22.60
CA HIS A 247 12.24 14.13 -21.28
C HIS A 247 11.82 15.06 -20.13
N LYS A 248 12.26 16.30 -20.11
CA LYS A 248 11.85 17.30 -19.09
C LYS A 248 10.35 17.56 -19.07
N LYS A 249 9.68 17.58 -20.24
CA LYS A 249 8.22 17.78 -20.35
C LYS A 249 7.46 16.58 -19.78
N ALA A 250 7.80 15.36 -20.17
CA ALA A 250 7.16 14.12 -19.70
C ALA A 250 7.28 13.98 -18.17
N VAL A 251 8.49 14.13 -17.62
CA VAL A 251 8.75 14.10 -16.17
C VAL A 251 7.92 15.16 -15.44
N ARG A 252 7.88 16.40 -15.94
CA ARG A 252 7.10 17.50 -15.33
C ARG A 252 5.60 17.20 -15.33
N THR A 253 5.08 16.61 -16.40
CA THR A 253 3.68 16.20 -16.50
C THR A 253 3.33 15.14 -15.46
N ILE A 254 4.14 14.08 -15.35
CA ILE A 254 3.95 13.01 -14.36
C ILE A 254 4.00 13.56 -12.93
N ILE A 255 5.03 14.34 -12.58
CA ILE A 255 5.15 14.96 -11.25
C ILE A 255 3.92 15.83 -10.95
N SER A 256 3.44 16.61 -11.94
CA SER A 256 2.25 17.44 -11.79
C SER A 256 0.99 16.63 -11.54
N LYS A 257 0.79 15.50 -12.26
CA LYS A 257 -0.36 14.58 -12.09
C LYS A 257 -0.32 13.93 -10.71
N ILE A 258 0.82 13.32 -10.33
CA ILE A 258 1.00 12.65 -9.03
C ILE A 258 0.75 13.63 -7.89
N SER A 259 1.35 14.81 -7.92
CA SER A 259 1.21 15.77 -6.84
C SER A 259 -0.21 16.37 -6.72
N ARG A 260 -0.95 16.54 -7.84
CA ARG A 260 -2.38 16.91 -7.80
C ARG A 260 -3.24 15.79 -7.22
N ALA A 261 -2.95 14.54 -7.57
CA ALA A 261 -3.63 13.39 -7.00
C ALA A 261 -3.39 13.27 -5.49
N SER A 262 -2.16 13.53 -5.03
CA SER A 262 -1.79 13.55 -3.62
C SER A 262 -2.61 14.56 -2.80
N ILE A 263 -2.85 15.78 -3.33
CA ILE A 263 -3.72 16.77 -2.68
C ILE A 263 -5.16 16.26 -2.56
N ARG A 264 -5.73 15.71 -3.63
CA ARG A 264 -7.10 15.16 -3.60
C ARG A 264 -7.22 13.98 -2.65
N ARG A 265 -6.20 13.11 -2.61
CA ARG A 265 -6.11 12.01 -1.64
C ARG A 265 -6.08 12.51 -0.20
N ALA A 266 -5.28 13.57 0.08
CA ALA A 266 -5.20 14.16 1.41
C ALA A 266 -6.57 14.63 1.92
N ALA A 267 -7.41 15.22 1.06
CA ALA A 267 -8.78 15.61 1.43
C ALA A 267 -9.68 14.41 1.79
N MET A 268 -9.53 13.27 1.05
CA MET A 268 -10.22 12.03 1.43
C MET A 268 -9.72 11.51 2.77
N VAL A 269 -8.39 11.48 2.96
CA VAL A 269 -7.75 11.02 4.20
C VAL A 269 -8.18 11.88 5.39
N ASP A 270 -8.33 13.22 5.23
CA ASP A 270 -8.87 14.10 6.28
C ASP A 270 -10.25 13.63 6.75
N THR A 271 -11.15 13.36 5.82
CA THR A 271 -12.51 12.92 6.11
C THR A 271 -12.54 11.54 6.76
N ILE A 272 -11.74 10.59 6.24
CA ILE A 272 -11.70 9.21 6.72
C ILE A 272 -11.10 9.15 8.12
N THR A 273 -9.97 9.82 8.36
CA THR A 273 -9.32 9.81 9.68
C THR A 273 -10.16 10.54 10.74
N ALA A 274 -10.90 11.61 10.37
CA ALA A 274 -11.86 12.24 11.26
C ALA A 274 -13.02 11.29 11.61
N PHE A 275 -13.52 10.51 10.63
CA PHE A 275 -14.53 9.49 10.88
C PHE A 275 -14.01 8.38 11.80
N ILE A 276 -12.82 7.84 11.54
CA ILE A 276 -12.18 6.80 12.39
C ILE A 276 -12.02 7.32 13.82
N ALA A 277 -11.59 8.57 14.00
CA ALA A 277 -11.42 9.18 15.32
C ALA A 277 -12.74 9.29 16.11
N GLN A 278 -13.90 9.39 15.43
CA GLN A 278 -15.23 9.38 16.07
C GLN A 278 -15.66 7.96 16.49
N GLN A 279 -15.02 6.91 15.96
CA GLN A 279 -15.34 5.50 16.25
C GLN A 279 -14.44 4.92 17.36
N LYS A 280 -14.02 5.73 18.34
CA LYS A 280 -13.16 5.27 19.45
C LYS A 280 -13.77 4.08 20.18
N GLY A 281 -12.96 3.05 20.41
CA GLY A 281 -13.37 1.82 21.09
C GLY A 281 -14.15 0.84 20.21
N GLN A 282 -14.46 1.19 18.96
CA GLN A 282 -15.07 0.28 18.00
C GLN A 282 -13.99 -0.64 17.39
N SER A 283 -14.24 -1.95 17.45
CA SER A 283 -13.46 -2.94 16.69
C SER A 283 -13.52 -2.63 15.21
N MET A 284 -12.38 -2.55 14.52
CA MET A 284 -12.39 -2.22 13.11
C MET A 284 -11.30 -2.92 12.27
N ILE A 285 -11.64 -3.13 11.00
CA ILE A 285 -10.72 -3.46 9.91
C ILE A 285 -10.82 -2.33 8.89
N VAL A 286 -9.67 -1.79 8.49
CA VAL A 286 -9.58 -0.75 7.46
C VAL A 286 -8.73 -1.29 6.32
N CYS A 287 -9.30 -1.36 5.14
CA CYS A 287 -8.61 -1.96 4.00
C CYS A 287 -8.90 -1.21 2.69
N GLY A 288 -8.25 -1.64 1.62
CA GLY A 288 -8.51 -1.19 0.27
C GLY A 288 -7.29 -0.70 -0.47
N ASP A 289 -7.55 -0.18 -1.67
CA ASP A 289 -6.57 0.48 -2.51
C ASP A 289 -6.41 1.95 -2.09
N PHE A 290 -5.24 2.26 -1.52
CA PHE A 290 -4.93 3.62 -1.09
C PHE A 290 -4.27 4.45 -2.20
N ASN A 291 -3.90 3.82 -3.31
CA ASN A 291 -3.26 4.46 -4.45
C ASN A 291 -1.99 5.26 -4.06
N ASP A 292 -1.32 4.88 -2.97
CA ASP A 292 -0.13 5.55 -2.46
C ASP A 292 0.84 4.56 -1.79
N SER A 293 2.12 4.87 -1.80
CA SER A 293 3.19 4.00 -1.28
C SER A 293 3.22 3.95 0.26
N PRO A 294 3.92 2.96 0.87
CA PRO A 294 4.12 2.90 2.32
C PRO A 294 4.87 4.11 2.90
N ILE A 295 5.64 4.81 2.06
CA ILE A 295 6.35 6.05 2.46
C ILE A 295 5.61 7.25 1.86
N SER A 296 4.39 7.48 2.37
CA SER A 296 3.53 8.58 1.94
C SER A 296 2.77 9.20 3.11
N ASN A 297 2.30 10.44 2.92
CA ASN A 297 1.42 11.10 3.89
C ASN A 297 0.09 10.35 4.06
N THR A 298 -0.44 9.77 2.98
CA THR A 298 -1.64 8.94 2.99
C THR A 298 -1.49 7.77 3.96
N TYR A 299 -0.45 6.95 3.77
CA TYR A 299 -0.18 5.80 4.62
C TYR A 299 0.08 6.23 6.07
N TYR A 300 0.95 7.22 6.29
CA TYR A 300 1.30 7.72 7.63
C TYR A 300 0.07 8.12 8.44
N ARG A 301 -0.90 8.78 7.81
CA ARG A 301 -2.11 9.25 8.48
C ARG A 301 -3.13 8.15 8.69
N MET A 302 -3.35 7.31 7.67
CA MET A 302 -4.32 6.21 7.72
C MET A 302 -3.91 5.10 8.68
N SER A 303 -2.61 4.85 8.86
CA SER A 303 -2.09 3.83 9.78
C SER A 303 -2.05 4.28 11.25
N LYS A 304 -2.30 5.58 11.53
CA LYS A 304 -2.19 6.12 12.89
C LYS A 304 -3.24 5.51 13.83
N GLY A 305 -2.76 4.83 14.87
CA GLY A 305 -3.62 4.14 15.84
C GLY A 305 -4.17 2.80 15.34
N LEU A 306 -3.65 2.29 14.20
CA LEU A 306 -4.01 1.00 13.64
C LEU A 306 -2.77 0.10 13.47
N ARG A 307 -2.98 -1.20 13.40
CA ARG A 307 -1.93 -2.21 13.15
C ARG A 307 -1.98 -2.60 11.67
N ASP A 308 -0.91 -2.33 10.92
CA ASP A 308 -0.78 -2.84 9.53
C ASP A 308 -0.48 -4.34 9.56
N ALA A 309 -1.38 -5.14 8.99
CA ALA A 309 -1.27 -6.58 8.97
C ALA A 309 -0.03 -7.05 8.19
N TYR A 310 0.27 -6.43 7.04
CA TYR A 310 1.42 -6.80 6.22
C TYR A 310 2.75 -6.42 6.90
N VAL A 311 2.86 -5.23 7.47
CA VAL A 311 4.07 -4.80 8.18
C VAL A 311 4.35 -5.68 9.40
N ARG A 312 3.31 -6.18 10.07
CA ARG A 312 3.45 -7.01 11.27
C ARG A 312 3.69 -8.48 11.01
N THR A 313 3.24 -9.01 9.86
CA THR A 313 3.23 -10.46 9.64
C THR A 313 3.63 -10.90 8.22
N GLY A 314 3.67 -9.98 7.26
CA GLY A 314 4.13 -10.22 5.91
C GLY A 314 5.64 -10.05 5.74
N ASN A 315 6.17 -10.37 4.56
CA ASN A 315 7.59 -10.32 4.25
C ASN A 315 7.84 -9.72 2.87
N GLY A 316 8.93 -8.95 2.75
CA GLY A 316 9.40 -8.35 1.51
C GLY A 316 8.61 -7.09 1.12
N LEU A 317 8.78 -6.65 -0.13
CA LEU A 317 8.26 -5.37 -0.63
C LEU A 317 6.73 -5.34 -0.74
N GLY A 318 6.09 -6.50 -0.89
CA GLY A 318 4.64 -6.61 -0.94
C GLY A 318 4.04 -5.96 -2.20
N ARG A 319 4.52 -6.32 -3.38
CA ARG A 319 3.99 -5.80 -4.64
C ARG A 319 2.50 -6.11 -4.76
N SER A 320 1.65 -5.08 -4.70
CA SER A 320 0.20 -5.24 -4.85
C SER A 320 -0.34 -4.70 -6.18
N PHE A 321 0.44 -3.91 -6.90
CA PHE A 321 0.11 -3.42 -8.25
C PHE A 321 1.04 -4.06 -9.29
N ASN A 322 0.47 -4.61 -10.38
CA ASN A 322 1.22 -5.43 -11.34
C ASN A 322 1.51 -4.76 -12.69
N ARG A 323 1.00 -3.57 -12.91
CA ARG A 323 1.41 -2.74 -14.07
C ARG A 323 2.67 -1.99 -13.71
N ASP A 324 3.53 -1.78 -14.68
CA ASP A 324 4.83 -1.11 -14.53
C ASP A 324 5.94 -1.96 -13.87
N ALA A 325 7.18 -1.57 -14.15
CA ALA A 325 8.36 -2.19 -13.55
C ALA A 325 8.56 -1.82 -12.06
N ILE A 326 7.72 -0.93 -11.51
CA ILE A 326 7.85 -0.43 -10.15
C ILE A 326 7.17 -1.41 -9.18
N ILE A 327 7.95 -1.94 -8.25
CA ILE A 327 7.44 -2.78 -7.17
C ILE A 327 6.93 -1.85 -6.09
N VAL A 328 5.59 -1.78 -5.94
CA VAL A 328 4.94 -0.92 -4.95
C VAL A 328 3.77 -1.65 -4.31
N ARG A 329 3.60 -1.43 -3.00
CA ARG A 329 2.41 -1.78 -2.24
C ARG A 329 1.53 -0.53 -2.15
N ILE A 330 0.31 -0.62 -2.65
CA ILE A 330 -0.70 0.44 -2.58
C ILE A 330 -2.02 -0.06 -2.00
N ASP A 331 -2.14 -1.37 -1.82
CA ASP A 331 -3.25 -2.03 -1.14
C ASP A 331 -2.85 -2.38 0.30
N TYR A 332 -3.73 -2.10 1.24
CA TYR A 332 -3.45 -2.21 2.67
C TYR A 332 -4.56 -2.91 3.43
N LEU A 333 -4.18 -3.46 4.59
CA LEU A 333 -5.07 -4.14 5.50
C LEU A 333 -4.65 -3.83 6.94
N PHE A 334 -5.44 -3.01 7.63
CA PHE A 334 -5.19 -2.59 9.01
C PHE A 334 -6.27 -3.11 9.94
N CYS A 335 -5.96 -3.22 11.22
CA CYS A 335 -6.91 -3.50 12.28
C CYS A 335 -6.72 -2.59 13.49
N SER A 336 -7.78 -2.41 14.28
CA SER A 336 -7.73 -1.75 15.59
C SER A 336 -6.95 -2.59 16.61
N ASP A 337 -6.59 -1.98 17.74
CA ASP A 337 -5.69 -2.58 18.73
C ASP A 337 -6.24 -3.84 19.43
N ASP A 338 -7.56 -4.05 19.41
CA ASP A 338 -8.22 -5.24 19.94
C ASP A 338 -8.10 -6.48 19.02
N TRP A 339 -7.49 -6.31 17.81
CA TRP A 339 -7.22 -7.38 16.89
C TRP A 339 -5.71 -7.56 16.66
N ARG A 340 -5.28 -8.81 16.63
CA ARG A 340 -3.93 -9.21 16.25
C ARG A 340 -3.92 -9.81 14.86
N PRO A 341 -3.13 -9.26 13.93
CA PRO A 341 -2.98 -9.82 12.59
C PRO A 341 -2.02 -11.02 12.59
N PHE A 342 -2.26 -11.97 11.68
CA PHE A 342 -1.45 -13.14 11.41
C PHE A 342 -1.37 -13.37 9.91
N SER A 343 -0.25 -13.94 9.45
CA SER A 343 -0.04 -14.49 8.09
C SER A 343 -0.56 -13.58 6.97
N ALA A 344 -0.34 -12.26 7.05
CA ALA A 344 -0.73 -11.38 5.96
C ALA A 344 0.22 -11.55 4.77
N TYR A 345 -0.35 -11.65 3.56
CA TYR A 345 0.40 -11.78 2.32
C TYR A 345 -0.35 -11.17 1.14
N ILE A 346 0.37 -10.94 0.05
CA ILE A 346 -0.17 -10.55 -1.23
C ILE A 346 -0.02 -11.75 -2.17
N ASP A 347 -1.13 -12.20 -2.77
CA ASP A 347 -1.12 -13.37 -3.64
C ASP A 347 -0.77 -12.99 -5.08
N ASN A 348 0.53 -12.93 -5.36
CA ASN A 348 1.05 -12.58 -6.68
C ASN A 348 0.86 -13.67 -7.76
N ARG A 349 0.26 -14.81 -7.43
CA ARG A 349 -0.11 -15.86 -8.40
C ARG A 349 -1.36 -15.49 -9.19
N VAL A 350 -2.17 -14.60 -8.65
CA VAL A 350 -3.46 -14.18 -9.24
C VAL A 350 -3.23 -12.96 -10.15
N THR A 351 -3.37 -13.16 -11.46
CA THR A 351 -3.08 -12.13 -12.47
C THR A 351 -4.34 -11.69 -13.24
N TYR A 352 -5.50 -11.79 -12.61
CA TYR A 352 -6.80 -11.50 -13.25
C TYR A 352 -7.16 -10.00 -13.23
N SER A 353 -6.45 -9.21 -12.46
CA SER A 353 -6.55 -7.75 -12.35
C SER A 353 -5.15 -7.15 -12.49
N ASP A 354 -5.06 -5.83 -12.60
CA ASP A 354 -3.81 -5.07 -12.49
C ASP A 354 -3.38 -4.85 -11.03
N HIS A 355 -4.15 -5.34 -10.08
CA HIS A 355 -3.76 -5.50 -8.69
C HIS A 355 -3.62 -6.98 -8.32
N TYR A 356 -2.99 -7.23 -7.17
CA TYR A 356 -2.96 -8.51 -6.50
C TYR A 356 -3.75 -8.43 -5.19
N PRO A 357 -4.53 -9.46 -4.83
CA PRO A 357 -5.28 -9.45 -3.59
C PRO A 357 -4.35 -9.46 -2.37
N ILE A 358 -4.67 -8.63 -1.37
CA ILE A 358 -4.06 -8.69 -0.04
C ILE A 358 -4.96 -9.50 0.88
N ILE A 359 -4.37 -10.46 1.58
CA ILE A 359 -5.04 -11.41 2.45
C ILE A 359 -4.43 -11.31 3.85
N GLY A 360 -5.26 -11.31 4.87
CA GLY A 360 -4.81 -11.32 6.27
C GLY A 360 -5.78 -12.08 7.17
N TYR A 361 -5.24 -12.61 8.25
CA TYR A 361 -5.99 -13.31 9.29
C TYR A 361 -5.93 -12.49 10.56
N PHE A 362 -7.06 -12.39 11.25
CA PHE A 362 -7.17 -11.58 12.45
C PHE A 362 -7.77 -12.38 13.59
N LYS A 363 -7.14 -12.30 14.76
CA LYS A 363 -7.68 -12.89 15.99
C LYS A 363 -7.87 -11.79 17.02
N ARG A 364 -9.03 -11.78 17.67
CA ARG A 364 -9.29 -10.82 18.73
C ARG A 364 -8.36 -11.10 19.92
N GLU A 365 -7.71 -10.06 20.40
CA GLU A 365 -6.99 -10.09 21.69
C GLU A 365 -8.03 -9.94 22.79
N ARG A 366 -7.99 -10.86 23.78
CA ARG A 366 -8.90 -10.85 24.94
C ARG A 366 -8.46 -9.81 25.96
#